data_355a8a4989e88b08c63478b8fb406d53
#
_entry.id   355a8a4989e88b08c63478b8fb406d53
#
_cell.length_a   1.000
_cell.length_b   1.000
_cell.length_c   1.000
_cell.angle_alpha   90.00
_cell.angle_beta   90.00
_cell.angle_gamma   90.00
#
_symmetry.space_group_name_H-M   'P 1'
#
loop_
_entity.id
_entity.type
_entity.pdbx_description
1 polymer ?
#
loop_
_entity_poly.entity_id
_entity_poly.type
_entity_poly.pdbx_seq_one_letter_code
_entity_poly.pdbx_strand_id
1 'polypeptide(L)' 'MSGPNLDETKHFYMLGKIFEKKGWKGKAIDQYEKFLDLWKDADPGIAEVEDAKKRLAELNDF' A
#
# COMPACT_ATOMS: atom_id res chain seq x y z
N MET A 1 9.10 19.78 2.53
CA MET A 1 7.75 19.31 2.75
C MET A 1 7.62 17.86 2.31
N SER A 2 7.29 17.03 3.18
CA SER A 2 7.19 15.62 2.82
C SER A 2 5.78 15.31 2.34
N GLY A 3 5.54 14.12 1.91
CA GLY A 3 4.31 13.72 1.28
C GLY A 3 3.07 13.77 2.16
N PRO A 4 2.10 12.89 1.89
CA PRO A 4 0.82 12.92 2.57
C PRO A 4 0.94 12.48 4.03
N ASN A 5 -0.12 12.74 4.78
CA ASN A 5 -0.19 12.32 6.18
C ASN A 5 -0.51 10.82 6.24
N LEU A 6 0.33 10.08 6.95
CA LEU A 6 0.15 8.63 7.06
C LEU A 6 -1.19 8.28 7.72
N ASP A 7 -1.58 9.02 8.76
CA ASP A 7 -2.83 8.74 9.45
C ASP A 7 -4.05 8.88 8.54
N GLU A 8 -3.96 9.77 7.54
CA GLU A 8 -5.06 9.97 6.60
C GLU A 8 -5.07 8.98 5.46
N THR A 9 -3.92 8.38 5.16
CA THR A 9 -3.80 7.49 4.00
C THR A 9 -3.66 6.03 4.37
N LYS A 10 -3.36 5.71 5.62
CA LYS A 10 -3.09 4.33 6.02
C LYS A 10 -4.28 3.40 5.80
N HIS A 11 -5.48 3.94 5.66
CA HIS A 11 -6.64 3.09 5.44
C HIS A 11 -6.52 2.28 4.13
N PHE A 12 -5.88 2.83 3.12
CA PHE A 12 -5.63 2.08 1.89
C PHE A 12 -4.73 0.88 2.16
N TYR A 13 -3.68 1.10 2.92
CA TYR A 13 -2.75 0.03 3.30
C TYR A 13 -3.47 -1.04 4.12
N MET A 14 -4.25 -0.61 5.10
CA MET A 14 -4.98 -1.55 5.96
C MET A 14 -6.02 -2.33 5.19
N LEU A 15 -6.76 -1.68 4.28
CA LEU A 15 -7.72 -2.37 3.43
C LEU A 15 -7.03 -3.38 2.53
N GLY A 16 -5.86 -3.02 1.99
CA GLY A 16 -5.09 -3.97 1.20
C GLY A 16 -4.80 -5.24 1.98
N LYS A 17 -4.39 -5.10 3.23
CA LYS A 17 -4.09 -6.25 4.08
C LYS A 17 -5.33 -7.08 4.37
N ILE A 18 -6.45 -6.42 4.62
CA ILE A 18 -7.72 -7.11 4.87
C ILE A 18 -8.15 -7.90 3.64
N PHE A 19 -8.07 -7.29 2.46
CA PHE A 19 -8.46 -7.96 1.22
C PHE A 19 -7.52 -9.13 0.92
N GLU A 20 -6.23 -8.99 1.25
CA GLU A 20 -5.30 -10.11 1.11
C GLU A 20 -5.75 -11.30 1.95
N LYS A 21 -6.15 -11.05 3.19
CA LYS A 21 -6.60 -12.11 4.08
C LYS A 21 -7.86 -12.81 3.56
N LYS A 22 -8.70 -12.07 2.87
CA LYS A 22 -9.93 -12.62 2.29
C LYS A 22 -9.69 -13.33 0.97
N GLY A 23 -8.47 -13.27 0.43
CA GLY A 23 -8.16 -13.84 -0.87
C GLY A 23 -8.65 -12.99 -2.03
N TRP A 24 -9.00 -11.74 -1.78
CA TRP A 24 -9.47 -10.82 -2.80
C TRP A 24 -8.28 -10.06 -3.38
N LYS A 25 -7.50 -10.78 -4.16
CA LYS A 25 -6.22 -10.31 -4.65
C LYS A 25 -6.31 -9.03 -5.47
N GLY A 26 -7.24 -8.97 -6.41
CA GLY A 26 -7.40 -7.78 -7.23
C GLY A 26 -7.72 -6.54 -6.43
N LYS A 27 -8.57 -6.71 -5.41
CA LYS A 27 -8.93 -5.59 -4.54
C LYS A 27 -7.76 -5.16 -3.66
N ALA A 28 -6.97 -6.12 -3.19
CA ALA A 28 -5.78 -5.81 -2.40
C ALA A 28 -4.78 -5.03 -3.23
N ILE A 29 -4.54 -5.46 -4.46
CA ILE A 29 -3.64 -4.76 -5.38
C ILE A 29 -4.10 -3.33 -5.58
N ASP A 30 -5.39 -3.13 -5.81
CA ASP A 30 -5.95 -1.80 -6.04
C ASP A 30 -5.67 -0.88 -4.85
N GLN A 31 -5.87 -1.35 -3.62
CA GLN A 31 -5.66 -0.54 -2.44
C GLN A 31 -4.18 -0.21 -2.22
N TYR A 32 -3.31 -1.18 -2.41
CA TYR A 32 -1.88 -0.93 -2.28
C TYR A 32 -1.38 0.05 -3.34
N GLU A 33 -1.89 -0.05 -4.56
CA GLU A 33 -1.50 0.88 -5.62
C GLU A 33 -1.92 2.30 -5.28
N LYS A 34 -3.12 2.48 -4.75
CA LYS A 34 -3.59 3.80 -4.33
C LYS A 34 -2.71 4.37 -3.23
N PHE A 35 -2.36 3.53 -2.24
CA PHE A 35 -1.51 3.96 -1.15
C PHE A 35 -0.13 4.39 -1.67
N LEU A 36 0.47 3.56 -2.51
CA LEU A 36 1.81 3.84 -3.04
C LEU A 36 1.81 5.05 -3.97
N ASP A 37 0.74 5.27 -4.72
CA ASP A 37 0.64 6.45 -5.57
C ASP A 37 0.67 7.73 -4.73
N LEU A 38 -0.01 7.72 -3.60
CA LEU A 38 -0.01 8.88 -2.70
C LEU A 38 1.36 9.15 -2.11
N TRP A 39 2.17 8.12 -1.94
CA TRP A 39 3.48 8.23 -1.29
C TRP A 39 4.65 8.17 -2.26
N LYS A 40 4.39 8.21 -3.57
CA LYS A 40 5.46 8.01 -4.56
C LYS A 40 6.55 9.06 -4.51
N ASP A 41 6.21 10.29 -4.10
CA ASP A 41 7.16 11.38 -4.03
C ASP A 41 7.61 11.69 -2.61
N ALA A 42 7.23 10.84 -1.65
CA ALA A 42 7.59 11.04 -0.27
C ALA A 42 8.99 10.52 0.02
N ASP A 43 9.54 10.95 1.15
CA ASP A 43 10.85 10.49 1.59
C ASP A 43 10.83 8.98 1.81
N PRO A 44 11.95 8.30 1.53
CA PRO A 44 12.04 6.86 1.78
C PRO A 44 12.11 6.56 3.28
N GLY A 45 11.90 5.30 3.63
CA GLY A 45 12.09 4.86 5.00
C GLY A 45 10.85 4.73 5.83
N ILE A 46 9.67 4.96 5.25
CA ILE A 46 8.43 4.74 5.97
C ILE A 46 8.09 3.25 5.89
N ALA A 47 8.00 2.60 7.05
CA ALA A 47 7.84 1.15 7.09
C ALA A 47 6.60 0.65 6.36
N GLU A 48 5.48 1.35 6.51
CA GLU A 48 4.23 0.95 5.85
C GLU A 48 4.34 1.03 4.33
N VAL A 49 5.05 2.05 3.83
CA VAL A 49 5.24 2.21 2.40
C VAL A 49 6.11 1.09 1.85
N GLU A 50 7.19 0.76 2.55
CA GLU A 50 8.07 -0.32 2.10
C GLU A 50 7.35 -1.67 2.15
N ASP A 51 6.54 -1.89 3.19
CA ASP A 51 5.77 -3.13 3.30
C ASP A 51 4.74 -3.23 2.18
N ALA A 52 4.06 -2.14 1.85
CA ALA A 52 3.08 -2.13 0.77
C ALA A 52 3.74 -2.45 -0.57
N LYS A 53 4.93 -1.91 -0.82
CA LYS A 53 5.68 -2.23 -2.04
C LYS A 53 5.97 -3.71 -2.14
N LYS A 54 6.42 -4.30 -1.03
CA LYS A 54 6.74 -5.71 -0.99
C LYS A 54 5.50 -6.57 -1.24
N ARG A 55 4.41 -6.24 -0.56
CA ARG A 55 3.16 -7.01 -0.72
C ARG A 55 2.62 -6.90 -2.13
N LEU A 56 2.66 -5.69 -2.70
CA LEU A 56 2.18 -5.50 -4.06
C LEU A 56 3.00 -6.30 -5.06
N ALA A 57 4.33 -6.30 -4.90
CA ALA A 57 5.19 -7.09 -5.77
C ALA A 57 4.86 -8.58 -5.69
N GLU A 58 4.61 -9.07 -4.48
CA GLU A 58 4.27 -10.48 -4.27
C GLU A 58 2.92 -10.81 -4.91
N LEU A 59 1.94 -9.92 -4.78
CA LEU A 59 0.62 -10.13 -5.37
C LEU A 59 0.65 -10.13 -6.89
N ASN A 60 1.55 -9.34 -7.47
CA ASN A 60 1.67 -9.25 -8.94
C ASN A 60 2.57 -10.32 -9.53
N ASP A 61 3.17 -11.17 -8.72
CA ASP A 61 4.16 -12.14 -9.14
C ASP A 61 3.50 -13.49 -9.50
N PHE A 62 2.61 -13.44 -10.48
CA PHE A 62 1.94 -14.65 -10.97
C PHE A 62 1.71 -14.59 -12.45
#